data_c333828c4a46789f733dc9c0f3667856
#
_entry.id   c333828c4a46789f733dc9c0f3667856
#
_cell.length_a   1.000
_cell.length_b   1.000
_cell.length_c   1.000
_cell.angle_alpha   90.00
_cell.angle_beta   90.00
_cell.angle_gamma   90.00
#
_symmetry.space_group_name_H-M   'P 1'
#
loop_
_entity.id
_entity.type
_entity.pdbx_description
1 polymer ?
#
loop_
_entity_poly.entity_id
_entity_poly.type
_entity_poly.pdbx_seq_one_letter_code
_entity_poly.pdbx_strand_id
1 'polypeptide(L)'
;MYLEHFGLRELPFGITPDTSFAFAGKAHQEALNTLLIALKSGEGFIKITGEVGTGKTLLCRRLLATLGEGSVSAYLPNPYLEPRTLMLALAEELGVELDKDADQYHLLKSLNQALLEFARQDKSVVLCLDEAQALPMESLESLRLLSNLETEKRKLLQLV
;
A
#
# COMPACT_ATOMS: atom_id res chain seq x y z
N MET A 1 29.44 20.21 4.30
CA MET A 1 30.68 19.71 4.91
C MET A 1 31.06 18.32 4.43
N TYR A 2 30.26 17.27 4.66
CA TYR A 2 30.62 15.95 4.15
C TYR A 2 30.35 15.74 2.65
N LEU A 3 29.49 16.54 2.04
CA LEU A 3 29.24 16.50 0.60
C LEU A 3 30.53 16.72 -0.22
N GLU A 4 31.27 17.77 0.10
CA GLU A 4 32.52 18.09 -0.58
C GLU A 4 33.59 17.03 -0.33
N HIS A 5 33.67 16.55 0.94
CA HIS A 5 34.64 15.53 1.33
C HIS A 5 34.47 14.20 0.57
N PHE A 6 33.22 13.78 0.35
CA PHE A 6 32.91 12.53 -0.36
C PHE A 6 32.53 12.74 -1.84
N GLY A 7 32.59 13.97 -2.34
CA GLY A 7 32.23 14.28 -3.72
C GLY A 7 30.76 14.03 -4.07
N LEU A 8 29.88 14.21 -3.08
CA LEU A 8 28.46 13.99 -3.27
C LEU A 8 27.78 15.21 -3.87
N ARG A 9 26.83 14.98 -4.78
CA ARG A 9 26.07 16.05 -5.43
C ARG A 9 24.93 16.59 -4.54
N GLU A 10 24.42 15.75 -3.66
CA GLU A 10 23.30 16.06 -2.75
C GLU A 10 23.37 15.20 -1.49
N LEU A 11 22.55 15.51 -0.49
CA LEU A 11 22.51 14.81 0.78
C LEU A 11 21.86 13.42 0.61
N PRO A 12 22.59 12.30 0.75
CA PRO A 12 22.02 10.97 0.59
C PRO A 12 21.19 10.49 1.78
N PHE A 13 21.33 11.16 2.93
CA PHE A 13 20.63 10.80 4.17
C PHE A 13 19.70 11.93 4.59
N GLY A 14 18.44 11.79 4.26
CA GLY A 14 17.37 12.68 4.68
C GLY A 14 16.47 12.04 5.74
N ILE A 15 15.61 12.85 6.37
CA ILE A 15 14.59 12.35 7.31
C ILE A 15 13.59 11.48 6.58
N THR A 16 13.23 11.84 5.35
CA THR A 16 12.34 11.05 4.50
C THR A 16 13.16 10.11 3.64
N PRO A 17 12.88 8.79 3.66
CA PRO A 17 13.58 7.83 2.81
C PRO A 17 13.44 8.16 1.33
N ASP A 18 14.55 8.31 0.65
CA ASP A 18 14.61 8.52 -0.80
C ASP A 18 15.03 7.22 -1.50
N THR A 19 14.15 6.72 -2.35
CA THR A 19 14.39 5.47 -3.07
C THR A 19 15.56 5.54 -4.07
N SER A 20 15.93 6.74 -4.51
CA SER A 20 17.05 6.95 -5.42
C SER A 20 18.41 6.63 -4.78
N PHE A 21 18.50 6.77 -3.45
CA PHE A 21 19.69 6.40 -2.66
C PHE A 21 19.61 5.00 -2.04
N ALA A 22 18.58 4.23 -2.38
CA ALA A 22 18.41 2.90 -1.81
C ALA A 22 19.53 1.95 -2.29
N PHE A 23 20.29 1.41 -1.35
CA PHE A 23 21.19 0.31 -1.63
C PHE A 23 20.40 -0.97 -1.91
N ALA A 24 20.61 -1.57 -3.10
CA ALA A 24 19.95 -2.83 -3.47
C ALA A 24 20.65 -4.03 -2.81
N GLY A 25 20.57 -4.11 -1.50
CA GLY A 25 21.06 -5.23 -0.73
C GLY A 25 20.31 -6.53 -1.07
N LYS A 26 21.02 -7.66 -1.02
CA LYS A 26 20.47 -8.98 -1.36
C LYS A 26 19.19 -9.30 -0.60
N ALA A 27 19.16 -9.06 0.71
CA ALA A 27 18.00 -9.33 1.55
C ALA A 27 16.76 -8.49 1.15
N HIS A 28 16.94 -7.20 0.85
CA HIS A 28 15.86 -6.35 0.38
C HIS A 28 15.36 -6.75 -1.01
N GLN A 29 16.26 -7.17 -1.89
CA GLN A 29 15.88 -7.65 -3.22
C GLN A 29 15.09 -8.97 -3.14
N GLU A 30 15.52 -9.88 -2.29
CA GLU A 30 14.80 -11.14 -2.01
C GLU A 30 13.41 -10.88 -1.41
N ALA A 31 13.31 -9.95 -0.45
CA ALA A 31 12.04 -9.54 0.12
C ALA A 31 11.10 -8.94 -0.94
N LEU A 32 11.61 -8.04 -1.77
CA LEU A 32 10.82 -7.45 -2.87
C LEU A 32 10.31 -8.51 -3.85
N ASN A 33 11.18 -9.45 -4.24
CA ASN A 33 10.80 -10.53 -5.13
C ASN A 33 9.72 -11.44 -4.51
N THR A 34 9.84 -11.73 -3.20
CA THR A 34 8.84 -12.51 -2.46
C THR A 34 7.49 -11.82 -2.45
N LEU A 35 7.46 -10.50 -2.21
CA LEU A 35 6.24 -9.70 -2.24
C LEU A 35 5.59 -9.71 -3.62
N LEU A 36 6.37 -9.51 -4.68
CA LEU A 36 5.86 -9.53 -6.05
C LEU A 36 5.29 -10.89 -6.44
N ILE A 37 5.92 -11.99 -6.00
CA ILE A 37 5.42 -13.34 -6.22
C ILE A 37 4.10 -13.55 -5.47
N ALA A 38 4.02 -13.16 -4.20
CA ALA A 38 2.82 -13.27 -3.40
C ALA A 38 1.64 -12.49 -4.02
N LEU A 39 1.88 -11.25 -4.45
CA LEU A 39 0.86 -10.46 -5.15
C LEU A 39 0.38 -11.12 -6.45
N LYS A 40 1.31 -11.63 -7.26
CA LYS A 40 0.96 -12.36 -8.49
C LYS A 40 0.21 -13.66 -8.23
N SER A 41 0.49 -14.33 -7.10
CA SER A 41 -0.22 -15.54 -6.68
C SER A 41 -1.62 -15.26 -6.13
N GLY A 42 -2.01 -13.98 -6.01
CA GLY A 42 -3.33 -13.58 -5.55
C GLY A 42 -3.50 -13.58 -4.03
N GLU A 43 -2.40 -13.53 -3.28
CA GLU A 43 -2.48 -13.38 -1.82
C GLU A 43 -3.23 -12.11 -1.46
N GLY A 44 -4.26 -12.25 -0.63
CA GLY A 44 -5.09 -11.11 -0.22
C GLY A 44 -4.48 -10.30 0.91
N PHE A 45 -3.61 -10.91 1.71
CA PHE A 45 -3.02 -10.31 2.90
C PHE A 45 -1.55 -10.70 3.04
N ILE A 46 -0.67 -9.71 3.01
CA ILE A 46 0.77 -9.93 3.16
C ILE A 46 1.26 -9.09 4.34
N LYS A 47 1.99 -9.70 5.26
CA LYS A 47 2.55 -9.01 6.42
C LYS A 47 4.06 -8.94 6.33
N ILE A 48 4.59 -7.72 6.44
CA ILE A 48 6.02 -7.47 6.54
C ILE A 48 6.35 -7.09 7.99
N THR A 49 7.27 -7.81 8.60
CA THR A 49 7.75 -7.53 9.96
C THR A 49 9.25 -7.29 9.96
N GLY A 50 9.69 -6.48 10.88
CA GLY A 50 11.12 -6.17 11.06
C GLY A 50 11.31 -5.11 12.13
N GLU A 51 12.51 -5.03 12.67
CA GLU A 51 12.87 -4.01 13.65
C GLU A 51 12.86 -2.61 13.05
N VAL A 52 12.91 -1.60 13.91
CA VAL A 52 13.05 -0.21 13.49
C VAL A 52 14.36 -0.04 12.70
N GLY A 53 14.32 0.72 11.63
CA GLY A 53 15.50 0.98 10.80
C GLY A 53 15.87 -0.11 9.79
N THR A 54 15.09 -1.19 9.66
CA THR A 54 15.37 -2.27 8.69
C THR A 54 14.95 -1.93 7.25
N GLY A 55 14.34 -0.75 7.02
CA GLY A 55 13.96 -0.29 5.69
C GLY A 55 12.61 -0.78 5.19
N LYS A 56 11.66 -1.11 6.09
CA LYS A 56 10.29 -1.54 5.73
C LYS A 56 9.57 -0.52 4.85
N THR A 57 9.57 0.75 5.25
CA THR A 57 8.97 1.85 4.48
C THR A 57 9.58 1.97 3.08
N LEU A 58 10.91 1.84 2.98
CA LEU A 58 11.60 1.86 1.70
C LEU A 58 11.21 0.68 0.82
N LEU A 59 11.06 -0.50 1.42
CA LEU A 59 10.62 -1.72 0.73
C LEU A 59 9.20 -1.54 0.17
N CYS A 60 8.26 -0.98 0.96
CA CYS A 60 6.91 -0.68 0.51
C CYS A 60 6.91 0.30 -0.67
N ARG A 61 7.66 1.38 -0.60
CA ARG A 61 7.78 2.35 -1.69
C ARG A 61 8.37 1.73 -2.96
N ARG A 62 9.39 0.90 -2.81
CA ARG A 62 9.97 0.16 -3.95
C ARG A 62 8.98 -0.83 -4.54
N LEU A 63 8.22 -1.53 -3.71
CA LEU A 63 7.15 -2.41 -4.19
C LEU A 63 6.16 -1.64 -5.06
N LEU A 64 5.61 -0.54 -4.55
CA LEU A 64 4.64 0.29 -5.27
C LEU A 64 5.20 0.86 -6.57
N ALA A 65 6.47 1.30 -6.56
CA ALA A 65 7.15 1.80 -7.76
C ALA A 65 7.40 0.70 -8.82
N THR A 66 7.45 -0.56 -8.40
CA THR A 66 7.68 -1.71 -9.29
C THR A 66 6.38 -2.23 -9.92
N LEU A 67 5.22 -1.91 -9.31
CA LEU A 67 3.92 -2.27 -9.87
C LEU A 67 3.69 -1.53 -11.19
N GLY A 68 3.34 -2.27 -12.24
CA GLY A 68 3.10 -1.73 -13.57
C GLY A 68 1.71 -1.14 -13.77
N GLU A 69 1.41 -0.74 -14.99
CA GLU A 69 0.11 -0.13 -15.40
C GLU A 69 -1.11 -1.04 -15.16
N GLY A 70 -0.90 -2.35 -15.02
CA GLY A 70 -1.95 -3.32 -14.65
C GLY A 70 -2.35 -3.29 -13.18
N SER A 71 -1.78 -2.40 -12.38
CA SER A 71 -2.07 -2.28 -10.95
C SER A 71 -2.42 -0.84 -10.59
N VAL A 72 -3.38 -0.71 -9.69
CA VAL A 72 -3.70 0.54 -9.00
C VAL A 72 -3.22 0.40 -7.57
N SER A 73 -2.44 1.35 -7.10
CA SER A 73 -1.84 1.30 -5.78
C SER A 73 -2.34 2.43 -4.89
N ALA A 74 -2.49 2.13 -3.62
CA ALA A 74 -2.73 3.08 -2.55
C ALA A 74 -1.68 2.91 -1.46
N TYR A 75 -1.23 4.02 -0.86
CA TYR A 75 -0.26 4.02 0.22
C TYR A 75 -0.75 4.86 1.38
N LEU A 76 -0.89 4.24 2.53
CA LEU A 76 -1.26 4.91 3.77
C LEU A 76 -0.11 4.83 4.78
N PRO A 77 0.66 5.94 4.93
CA PRO A 77 1.85 5.95 5.79
C PRO A 77 1.53 5.97 7.29
N ASN A 78 0.33 6.42 7.65
CA ASN A 78 -0.14 6.45 9.03
C ASN A 78 -1.63 6.05 9.07
N PRO A 79 -1.94 4.78 9.28
CA PRO A 79 -3.31 4.27 9.23
C PRO A 79 -4.09 4.45 10.55
N TYR A 80 -3.62 5.29 11.47
CA TYR A 80 -4.37 5.63 12.69
C TYR A 80 -5.60 6.47 12.33
N LEU A 81 -6.55 5.84 11.67
CA LEU A 81 -7.77 6.44 11.14
C LEU A 81 -8.98 5.61 11.57
N GLU A 82 -10.06 6.29 11.93
CA GLU A 82 -11.36 5.65 12.12
C GLU A 82 -11.84 5.01 10.80
N PRO A 83 -12.73 3.99 10.86
CA PRO A 83 -13.17 3.26 9.65
C PRO A 83 -13.66 4.16 8.53
N ARG A 84 -14.45 5.17 8.84
CA ARG A 84 -14.97 6.13 7.86
C ARG A 84 -13.86 6.93 7.19
N THR A 85 -12.96 7.50 7.98
CA THR A 85 -11.84 8.31 7.49
C THR A 85 -10.86 7.44 6.68
N LEU A 86 -10.65 6.21 7.11
CA LEU A 86 -9.83 5.24 6.37
C LEU A 86 -10.40 4.95 4.98
N MET A 87 -11.71 4.75 4.86
CA MET A 87 -12.37 4.52 3.56
C MET A 87 -12.26 5.72 2.64
N LEU A 88 -12.40 6.93 3.17
CA LEU A 88 -12.22 8.16 2.41
C LEU A 88 -10.76 8.34 1.96
N ALA A 89 -9.80 8.08 2.83
CA ALA A 89 -8.38 8.14 2.49
C ALA A 89 -8.00 7.10 1.43
N LEU A 90 -8.50 5.89 1.54
CA LEU A 90 -8.30 4.84 0.53
C LEU A 90 -8.89 5.25 -0.82
N ALA A 91 -10.10 5.80 -0.84
CA ALA A 91 -10.73 6.27 -2.06
C ALA A 91 -9.94 7.40 -2.72
N GLU A 92 -9.43 8.35 -1.93
CA GLU A 92 -8.59 9.44 -2.42
C GLU A 92 -7.30 8.91 -3.08
N GLU A 93 -6.61 7.97 -2.42
CA GLU A 93 -5.42 7.32 -2.97
C GLU A 93 -5.70 6.55 -4.27
N LEU A 94 -6.88 5.95 -4.38
CA LEU A 94 -7.30 5.23 -5.60
C LEU A 94 -7.88 6.15 -6.69
N GLY A 95 -8.02 7.44 -6.42
CA GLY A 95 -8.66 8.38 -7.33
C GLY A 95 -10.16 8.16 -7.51
N VAL A 96 -10.82 7.63 -6.48
CA VAL A 96 -12.26 7.34 -6.46
C VAL A 96 -13.00 8.45 -5.72
N GLU A 97 -13.96 9.07 -6.36
CA GLU A 97 -14.82 10.06 -5.71
C GLU A 97 -15.89 9.36 -4.87
N LEU A 98 -15.93 9.69 -3.59
CA LEU A 98 -16.97 9.26 -2.66
C LEU A 98 -17.75 10.46 -2.13
N ASP A 99 -19.05 10.26 -1.87
CA ASP A 99 -19.86 11.23 -1.14
C ASP A 99 -19.41 11.28 0.33
N LYS A 100 -18.79 12.41 0.70
CA LYS A 100 -18.28 12.63 2.06
C LYS A 100 -19.38 12.70 3.12
N ASP A 101 -20.60 12.94 2.73
CA ASP A 101 -21.77 13.02 3.63
C ASP A 101 -22.51 11.68 3.73
N ALA A 102 -22.17 10.69 2.91
CA ALA A 102 -22.75 9.36 2.99
C ALA A 102 -22.39 8.64 4.30
N ASP A 103 -23.27 7.76 4.75
CA ASP A 103 -22.97 6.89 5.89
C ASP A 103 -21.91 5.82 5.55
N GLN A 104 -21.40 5.15 6.57
CA GLN A 104 -20.34 4.15 6.40
C GLN A 104 -20.75 3.00 5.48
N TYR A 105 -22.02 2.59 5.52
CA TYR A 105 -22.53 1.52 4.64
C TYR A 105 -22.48 1.94 3.16
N HIS A 106 -22.91 3.16 2.83
CA HIS A 106 -22.88 3.66 1.46
C HIS A 106 -21.45 3.93 0.97
N LEU A 107 -20.56 4.39 1.84
CA LEU A 107 -19.14 4.52 1.52
C LEU A 107 -18.53 3.16 1.18
N LEU A 108 -18.78 2.15 2.00
CA LEU A 108 -18.30 0.78 1.77
C LEU A 108 -18.84 0.22 0.44
N LYS A 109 -20.13 0.42 0.18
CA LYS A 109 -20.76 -0.03 -1.08
C LYS A 109 -20.15 0.65 -2.30
N SER A 110 -19.95 1.96 -2.24
CA SER A 110 -19.34 2.72 -3.34
C SER A 110 -17.89 2.30 -3.59
N LEU A 111 -17.14 2.06 -2.53
CA LEU A 111 -15.76 1.57 -2.63
C LEU A 111 -15.71 0.16 -3.24
N ASN A 112 -16.62 -0.73 -2.83
CA ASN A 112 -16.76 -2.05 -3.44
C ASN A 112 -17.05 -1.99 -4.94
N GLN A 113 -17.92 -1.09 -5.36
CA GLN A 113 -18.23 -0.89 -6.78
C GLN A 113 -17.01 -0.39 -7.55
N ALA A 114 -16.23 0.52 -6.97
CA ALA A 114 -14.99 1.00 -7.57
C ALA A 114 -13.94 -0.13 -7.71
N LEU A 115 -13.79 -0.97 -6.70
CA LEU A 115 -12.90 -2.14 -6.77
C LEU A 115 -13.33 -3.13 -7.85
N LEU A 116 -14.63 -3.37 -8.00
CA LEU A 116 -15.17 -4.20 -9.09
C LEU A 116 -14.88 -3.59 -10.47
N GLU A 117 -15.00 -2.28 -10.59
CA GLU A 117 -14.70 -1.58 -11.85
C GLU A 117 -13.22 -1.70 -12.23
N PHE A 118 -12.29 -1.57 -11.27
CA PHE A 118 -10.88 -1.85 -11.53
C PHE A 118 -10.65 -3.29 -12.00
N ALA A 119 -11.35 -4.25 -11.39
CA ALA A 119 -11.26 -5.65 -11.81
C ALA A 119 -11.79 -5.88 -13.23
N ARG A 120 -12.86 -5.18 -13.64
CA ARG A 120 -13.38 -5.22 -15.04
C ARG A 120 -12.38 -4.66 -16.05
N GLN A 121 -11.59 -3.68 -15.64
CA GLN A 121 -10.49 -3.10 -16.43
C GLN A 121 -9.22 -3.96 -16.39
N ASP A 122 -9.28 -5.15 -15.81
CA ASP A 122 -8.16 -6.07 -15.61
C ASP A 122 -7.03 -5.49 -14.75
N LYS A 123 -7.35 -4.57 -13.84
CA LYS A 123 -6.43 -3.98 -12.88
C LYS A 123 -6.53 -4.66 -11.53
N SER A 124 -5.39 -4.92 -10.91
CA SER A 124 -5.30 -5.31 -9.51
C SER A 124 -5.15 -4.10 -8.61
N VAL A 125 -5.76 -4.12 -7.43
CA VAL A 125 -5.64 -3.03 -6.45
C VAL A 125 -4.80 -3.51 -5.28
N VAL A 126 -3.73 -2.76 -5.00
CA VAL A 126 -2.78 -3.05 -3.92
C VAL A 126 -2.78 -1.88 -2.95
N LEU A 127 -3.16 -2.13 -1.70
CA LEU A 127 -3.06 -1.18 -0.60
C LEU A 127 -1.87 -1.53 0.29
N CYS A 128 -0.94 -0.60 0.41
CA CYS A 128 0.19 -0.70 1.32
C CYS A 128 -0.06 0.15 2.56
N LEU A 129 0.00 -0.50 3.72
CA LEU A 129 -0.19 0.13 5.03
C LEU A 129 1.15 0.14 5.77
N ASP A 130 1.76 1.30 5.89
CA ASP A 130 2.92 1.46 6.76
C ASP A 130 2.47 1.69 8.20
N GLU A 131 3.31 1.35 9.18
CA GLU A 131 2.97 1.45 10.60
C GLU A 131 1.64 0.76 10.97
N ALA A 132 1.38 -0.41 10.41
CA ALA A 132 0.11 -1.13 10.53
C ALA A 132 -0.31 -1.44 11.98
N GLN A 133 0.62 -1.44 12.93
CA GLN A 133 0.32 -1.58 14.36
C GLN A 133 -0.47 -0.40 14.93
N ALA A 134 -0.47 0.75 14.26
CA ALA A 134 -1.25 1.93 14.66
C ALA A 134 -2.73 1.85 14.22
N LEU A 135 -3.10 0.86 13.41
CA LEU A 135 -4.44 0.71 12.88
C LEU A 135 -5.43 0.33 14.01
N PRO A 136 -6.51 1.10 14.22
CA PRO A 136 -7.57 0.70 15.14
C PRO A 136 -8.21 -0.63 14.73
N MET A 137 -8.64 -1.43 15.69
CA MET A 137 -9.23 -2.75 15.43
C MET A 137 -10.45 -2.69 14.49
N GLU A 138 -11.31 -1.69 14.66
CA GLU A 138 -12.48 -1.48 13.83
C GLU A 138 -12.12 -1.14 12.37
N SER A 139 -11.05 -0.39 12.19
CA SER A 139 -10.51 -0.07 10.86
C SER A 139 -9.87 -1.28 10.20
N LEU A 140 -9.16 -2.10 10.95
CA LEU A 140 -8.63 -3.38 10.48
C LEU A 140 -9.76 -4.30 10.03
N GLU A 141 -10.84 -4.37 10.78
CA GLU A 141 -12.01 -5.18 10.41
C GLU A 141 -12.68 -4.67 9.11
N SER A 142 -12.76 -3.36 8.94
CA SER A 142 -13.26 -2.78 7.69
C SER A 142 -12.39 -3.15 6.49
N LEU A 143 -11.09 -3.12 6.64
CA LEU A 143 -10.16 -3.56 5.59
C LEU A 143 -10.26 -5.06 5.33
N ARG A 144 -10.45 -5.87 6.37
CA ARG A 144 -10.67 -7.31 6.24
C ARG A 144 -11.91 -7.60 5.41
N LEU A 145 -13.00 -6.89 5.66
CA LEU A 145 -14.23 -7.03 4.88
C LEU A 145 -14.02 -6.65 3.40
N LEU A 146 -13.29 -5.59 3.13
CA LEU A 146 -12.92 -5.21 1.75
C LEU A 146 -12.00 -6.25 1.09
N SER A 147 -11.03 -6.79 1.82
CA SER A 147 -10.09 -7.79 1.29
C SER A 147 -10.72 -9.16 1.03
N ASN A 148 -11.85 -9.46 1.68
CA ASN A 148 -12.61 -10.70 1.43
C ASN A 148 -13.41 -10.65 0.12
N LEU A 149 -13.57 -9.47 -0.46
CA LEU A 149 -14.24 -9.34 -1.76
C LEU A 149 -13.38 -9.97 -2.85
N GLU A 150 -13.99 -10.86 -3.59
CA GLU A 150 -13.34 -11.57 -4.68
C GLU A 150 -14.30 -11.80 -5.83
N THR A 151 -13.76 -11.90 -7.02
CA THR A 151 -14.43 -12.49 -8.16
C THR A 151 -14.10 -13.97 -8.22
N GLU A 152 -14.72 -14.73 -9.13
CA GLU A 152 -14.36 -16.15 -9.36
C GLU A 152 -12.88 -16.35 -9.69
N LYS A 153 -12.18 -15.30 -10.12
CA LYS A 153 -10.80 -15.39 -10.60
C LYS A 153 -9.75 -14.78 -9.67
N ARG A 154 -10.12 -13.77 -8.84
CA ARG A 154 -9.12 -13.03 -8.02
C ARG A 154 -9.72 -12.20 -6.90
N LYS A 155 -8.89 -11.84 -5.94
CA LYS A 155 -9.18 -10.83 -4.92
C LYS A 155 -9.33 -9.46 -5.56
N LEU A 156 -10.28 -8.65 -5.06
CA LEU A 156 -10.48 -7.27 -5.51
C LEU A 156 -9.49 -6.30 -4.89
N LEU A 157 -9.03 -6.59 -3.67
CA LEU A 157 -8.07 -5.78 -2.93
C LEU A 157 -7.03 -6.69 -2.29
N GLN A 158 -5.76 -6.36 -2.49
CA GLN A 158 -4.63 -6.99 -1.84
C GLN A 158 -4.00 -6.02 -0.84
N LEU A 159 -3.71 -6.47 0.37
CA LEU A 159 -3.16 -5.68 1.47
C LEU A 159 -1.71 -6.10 1.76
N VAL A 160 -0.82 -5.12 1.89
CA VAL A 160 0.59 -5.30 2.25
C VAL A 160 0.95 -4.45 3.47
#